data_c209c50f7f997e827f4a77408d2f7cdc
#
_entry.id   c209c50f7f997e827f4a77408d2f7cdc
#
_cell.length_a   1.000
_cell.length_b   1.000
_cell.length_c   1.000
_cell.angle_alpha   90.00
_cell.angle_beta   90.00
_cell.angle_gamma   90.00
#
_symmetry.space_group_name_H-M   'P 1'
#
loop_
_entity.id
_entity.type
_entity.pdbx_description
1 polymer ?
#
loop_
_entity_poly.entity_id
_entity_poly.type
_entity_poly.pdbx_seq_one_letter_code
_entity_poly.pdbx_strand_id
1 'polypeptide(L)'
;MKTTIKNLILSAALVVGGASCVDLDTAPYDRETDLTYWEEDPEAAVKALNTCYTYLGNMDEQLYCEAMTDNAYTKQPNDATQNIGNGSYSTADPYVKKVWDGRYTGIRMCNELLENIDRVPDLDPELKKRYIGEAKVLRAYNYYELYTKFGDVPYTTKVLSIKESMSIARTAKATVIANVLADLDEVINGNYLPTSYDADNKGRITRWAAMAIKAKIYLFEGNWTQVKNITSTIMTEGGFKLFESYAGLFEIANEYNSEVILDAQYRPTSREHQMMYVFLPPTLGGYSQLSPLQELVDSYIMLDGKTIKETGTSFDESHPYANRDPRLKATVMYTGNSYTLADGTEVVINCEKGEGKDGYGVGSDCSATGYYIKKYWDNTYRATLYSGLNPILIRYADILLMNAEAL
;
A
#
# COMPACT_ATOMS: atom_id res chain seq x y z
N MET A 1 79.03 13.67 -26.56
CA MET A 1 78.05 14.74 -26.35
C MET A 1 76.63 14.49 -26.89
N LYS A 2 76.48 13.97 -28.11
CA LYS A 2 75.07 13.68 -28.65
C LYS A 2 74.32 12.60 -27.92
N THR A 3 74.96 11.58 -27.36
CA THR A 3 74.36 10.48 -26.66
C THR A 3 73.86 10.86 -25.24
N THR A 4 74.65 11.69 -24.57
CA THR A 4 74.35 12.20 -23.20
C THR A 4 73.13 13.14 -23.19
N ILE A 5 72.96 13.97 -24.23
CA ILE A 5 71.82 14.86 -24.40
C ILE A 5 70.50 14.07 -24.70
N LYS A 6 70.57 13.00 -25.50
CA LYS A 6 69.46 12.14 -25.77
C LYS A 6 68.95 11.43 -24.50
N ASN A 7 69.86 10.96 -23.67
CA ASN A 7 69.48 10.27 -22.42
C ASN A 7 68.89 11.24 -21.37
N LEU A 8 69.37 12.51 -21.36
CA LEU A 8 68.85 13.57 -20.48
C LEU A 8 67.43 13.97 -20.90
N ILE A 9 67.14 14.07 -22.20
CA ILE A 9 65.83 14.39 -22.75
C ILE A 9 64.87 13.23 -22.50
N LEU A 10 65.29 11.96 -22.62
CA LEU A 10 64.49 10.80 -22.34
C LEU A 10 64.15 10.71 -20.83
N SER A 11 65.10 11.02 -19.94
CA SER A 11 64.88 11.02 -18.49
C SER A 11 63.96 12.17 -18.07
N ALA A 12 64.05 13.35 -18.69
CA ALA A 12 63.15 14.47 -18.43
C ALA A 12 61.71 14.19 -18.94
N ALA A 13 61.57 13.52 -20.09
CA ALA A 13 60.25 13.11 -20.60
C ALA A 13 59.55 12.03 -19.72
N LEU A 14 60.31 11.14 -19.08
CA LEU A 14 59.76 10.16 -18.13
C LEU A 14 59.33 10.80 -16.80
N VAL A 15 60.00 11.87 -16.35
CA VAL A 15 59.63 12.56 -15.10
C VAL A 15 58.42 13.47 -15.29
N VAL A 16 58.19 14.01 -16.49
CA VAL A 16 57.00 14.82 -16.80
C VAL A 16 55.78 13.94 -17.06
N GLY A 17 55.97 12.70 -17.56
CA GLY A 17 54.86 11.73 -17.76
C GLY A 17 54.36 11.07 -16.47
N GLY A 18 55.12 11.17 -15.35
CA GLY A 18 54.74 10.59 -14.06
C GLY A 18 53.96 11.55 -13.13
N ALA A 19 53.80 12.83 -13.53
CA ALA A 19 53.09 13.82 -12.72
C ALA A 19 51.64 14.10 -13.15
N SER A 20 51.10 13.27 -14.06
CA SER A 20 49.65 13.24 -14.31
C SER A 20 48.97 12.37 -13.28
N CYS A 21 48.97 12.82 -12.02
CA CYS A 21 47.92 12.39 -11.11
C CYS A 21 46.60 12.99 -11.64
N VAL A 22 46.02 12.37 -12.63
CA VAL A 22 44.59 12.54 -12.87
C VAL A 22 43.94 11.97 -11.62
N ASP A 23 43.28 12.82 -10.88
CA ASP A 23 42.40 12.38 -9.81
C ASP A 23 41.40 11.42 -10.44
N LEU A 24 41.57 10.12 -10.18
CA LEU A 24 40.68 9.06 -10.70
C LEU A 24 39.37 9.01 -9.95
N ASP A 25 39.23 9.79 -8.88
CA ASP A 25 37.98 10.02 -8.15
C ASP A 25 37.18 11.19 -8.74
N THR A 26 37.11 11.30 -10.05
CA THR A 26 36.17 12.22 -10.69
C THR A 26 34.75 11.70 -10.53
N ALA A 27 33.97 12.41 -9.75
CA ALA A 27 32.53 12.21 -9.74
C ALA A 27 31.97 12.29 -11.18
N PRO A 28 31.13 11.34 -11.62
CA PRO A 28 30.56 11.39 -12.97
C PRO A 28 29.70 12.66 -13.11
N TYR A 29 30.05 13.53 -14.08
CA TYR A 29 29.31 14.77 -14.35
C TYR A 29 27.92 14.57 -14.96
N ASP A 30 27.60 13.34 -15.41
CA ASP A 30 26.35 12.96 -16.09
C ASP A 30 25.39 12.20 -15.17
N ARG A 31 25.72 12.04 -13.90
CA ARG A 31 24.91 11.30 -12.91
C ARG A 31 24.90 12.03 -11.58
N GLU A 32 23.77 11.95 -10.91
CA GLU A 32 23.66 12.30 -9.50
C GLU A 32 24.57 11.41 -8.66
N THR A 33 25.36 12.00 -7.78
CA THR A 33 26.18 11.32 -6.78
C THR A 33 25.54 11.48 -5.41
N ASP A 34 25.97 10.71 -4.42
CA ASP A 34 25.51 10.89 -3.04
C ASP A 34 25.73 12.32 -2.54
N LEU A 35 26.87 12.94 -2.90
CA LEU A 35 27.18 14.32 -2.54
C LEU A 35 26.22 15.31 -3.20
N THR A 36 26.07 15.25 -4.52
CA THR A 36 25.23 16.20 -5.27
C THR A 36 23.77 16.05 -4.91
N TYR A 37 23.30 14.82 -4.62
CA TYR A 37 21.93 14.57 -4.20
C TYR A 37 21.63 15.19 -2.82
N TRP A 38 22.46 14.90 -1.80
CA TRP A 38 22.14 15.30 -0.43
C TRP A 38 22.62 16.69 -0.02
N GLU A 39 23.71 17.21 -0.64
CA GLU A 39 24.35 18.44 -0.20
C GLU A 39 24.15 19.61 -1.18
N GLU A 40 23.71 19.34 -2.40
CA GLU A 40 23.51 20.38 -3.42
C GLU A 40 22.03 20.53 -3.84
N ASP A 41 21.17 19.51 -3.58
CA ASP A 41 19.76 19.57 -3.93
C ASP A 41 18.87 19.90 -2.70
N PRO A 42 18.29 21.13 -2.62
CA PRO A 42 17.41 21.51 -1.52
C PRO A 42 16.10 20.70 -1.47
N GLU A 43 15.73 20.01 -2.55
CA GLU A 43 14.55 19.14 -2.61
C GLU A 43 14.86 17.66 -2.29
N ALA A 44 16.12 17.31 -2.01
CA ALA A 44 16.52 15.92 -1.76
C ALA A 44 15.66 15.23 -0.69
N ALA A 45 15.39 15.92 0.42
CA ALA A 45 14.59 15.38 1.52
C ALA A 45 13.16 15.02 1.09
N VAL A 46 12.48 15.88 0.34
CA VAL A 46 11.11 15.60 -0.11
C VAL A 46 11.07 14.53 -1.19
N LYS A 47 12.06 14.47 -2.08
CA LYS A 47 12.21 13.43 -3.11
C LYS A 47 12.42 12.05 -2.46
N ALA A 48 13.34 11.98 -1.50
CA ALA A 48 13.60 10.75 -0.73
C ALA A 48 12.35 10.31 0.07
N LEU A 49 11.67 11.27 0.73
CA LEU A 49 10.44 10.97 1.46
C LEU A 49 9.34 10.45 0.53
N ASN A 50 9.15 11.06 -0.63
CA ASN A 50 8.17 10.58 -1.61
C ASN A 50 8.49 9.15 -2.09
N THR A 51 9.78 8.79 -2.17
CA THR A 51 10.19 7.41 -2.44
C THR A 51 9.77 6.47 -1.30
N CYS A 52 9.88 6.88 -0.03
CA CYS A 52 9.39 6.09 1.11
C CYS A 52 7.90 5.77 1.01
N TYR A 53 7.08 6.72 0.56
CA TYR A 53 5.64 6.52 0.36
C TYR A 53 5.30 5.47 -0.70
N THR A 54 6.18 5.18 -1.65
CA THR A 54 5.93 4.13 -2.65
C THR A 54 5.82 2.74 -2.06
N TYR A 55 6.31 2.55 -0.82
CA TYR A 55 6.30 1.29 -0.07
C TYR A 55 5.24 1.26 1.04
N LEU A 56 4.33 2.23 1.09
CA LEU A 56 3.23 2.25 2.06
C LEU A 56 2.19 1.16 1.77
N GLY A 57 1.91 0.89 0.50
CA GLY A 57 0.95 -0.10 0.03
C GLY A 57 0.51 0.23 -1.40
N ASN A 58 -0.24 -0.67 -2.00
CA ASN A 58 -0.73 -0.48 -3.36
C ASN A 58 -2.07 -1.21 -3.58
N MET A 59 -2.75 -0.92 -4.70
CA MET A 59 -4.05 -1.49 -5.03
C MET A 59 -3.97 -3.01 -5.24
N ASP A 60 -2.86 -3.53 -5.80
CA ASP A 60 -2.64 -4.97 -5.97
C ASP A 60 -2.67 -5.69 -4.63
N GLU A 61 -1.92 -5.19 -3.64
CA GLU A 61 -1.89 -5.76 -2.29
C GLU A 61 -3.27 -5.74 -1.64
N GLN A 62 -4.01 -4.62 -1.78
CA GLN A 62 -5.35 -4.48 -1.20
C GLN A 62 -6.36 -5.48 -1.76
N LEU A 63 -6.29 -5.80 -3.04
CA LEU A 63 -7.27 -6.68 -3.69
C LEU A 63 -6.82 -8.15 -3.68
N TYR A 64 -5.55 -8.42 -4.01
CA TYR A 64 -5.08 -9.82 -4.06
C TYR A 64 -4.96 -10.47 -2.68
N CYS A 65 -4.81 -9.71 -1.58
CA CYS A 65 -4.83 -10.31 -0.25
C CYS A 65 -6.19 -10.95 0.08
N GLU A 66 -7.29 -10.54 -0.55
CA GLU A 66 -8.59 -11.17 -0.40
C GLU A 66 -8.62 -12.62 -0.93
N ALA A 67 -7.76 -12.95 -1.90
CA ALA A 67 -7.63 -14.33 -2.40
C ALA A 67 -6.90 -15.28 -1.43
N MET A 68 -6.36 -14.77 -0.32
CA MET A 68 -5.81 -15.57 0.78
C MET A 68 -6.87 -15.94 1.82
N THR A 69 -8.11 -15.50 1.62
CA THR A 69 -9.24 -15.66 2.54
C THR A 69 -10.41 -16.36 1.83
N ASP A 70 -11.52 -16.48 2.52
CA ASP A 70 -12.81 -16.96 1.99
C ASP A 70 -13.60 -15.86 1.24
N ASN A 71 -13.03 -14.69 1.02
CA ASN A 71 -13.69 -13.59 0.31
C ASN A 71 -13.56 -13.67 -1.21
N ALA A 72 -12.39 -14.09 -1.72
CA ALA A 72 -12.13 -14.09 -3.16
C ALA A 72 -11.26 -15.26 -3.63
N TYR A 73 -11.30 -15.51 -4.93
CA TYR A 73 -10.54 -16.53 -5.61
C TYR A 73 -9.81 -15.93 -6.81
N THR A 74 -8.54 -16.27 -7.00
CA THR A 74 -7.79 -15.96 -8.22
C THR A 74 -7.71 -17.19 -9.11
N LYS A 75 -8.06 -17.03 -10.39
CA LYS A 75 -8.02 -18.13 -11.38
C LYS A 75 -6.67 -18.27 -12.09
N GLN A 76 -5.71 -17.37 -11.81
CA GLN A 76 -4.39 -17.49 -12.41
C GLN A 76 -3.68 -18.74 -11.89
N PRO A 77 -3.24 -19.64 -12.80
CA PRO A 77 -2.45 -20.80 -12.40
C PRO A 77 -1.17 -20.35 -11.69
N ASN A 78 -0.89 -20.96 -10.55
CA ASN A 78 0.28 -20.66 -9.72
C ASN A 78 0.30 -19.23 -9.13
N ASP A 79 -0.84 -18.58 -9.00
CA ASP A 79 -0.91 -17.33 -8.24
C ASP A 79 -0.51 -17.59 -6.79
N ALA A 80 0.47 -16.82 -6.33
CA ALA A 80 1.06 -16.99 -5.02
C ALA A 80 0.06 -16.75 -3.87
N THR A 81 -0.94 -15.88 -4.08
CA THR A 81 -1.98 -15.62 -3.07
C THR A 81 -2.95 -16.79 -2.94
N GLN A 82 -3.27 -17.47 -4.04
CA GLN A 82 -4.06 -18.69 -4.03
C GLN A 82 -3.37 -19.81 -3.23
N ASN A 83 -2.03 -19.96 -3.41
CA ASN A 83 -1.25 -20.95 -2.67
C ASN A 83 -1.31 -20.71 -1.16
N ILE A 84 -1.33 -19.46 -0.73
CA ILE A 84 -1.50 -19.11 0.68
C ILE A 84 -2.92 -19.42 1.14
N GLY A 85 -3.93 -19.01 0.40
CA GLY A 85 -5.35 -19.24 0.73
C GLY A 85 -5.71 -20.72 0.89
N ASN A 86 -5.13 -21.60 0.06
CA ASN A 86 -5.37 -23.05 0.13
C ASN A 86 -4.34 -23.84 0.97
N GLY A 87 -3.35 -23.15 1.58
CA GLY A 87 -2.33 -23.76 2.43
C GLY A 87 -1.23 -24.53 1.69
N SER A 88 -1.11 -24.41 0.37
CA SER A 88 -0.10 -25.14 -0.43
C SER A 88 1.22 -24.35 -0.61
N TYR A 89 1.37 -23.20 0.00
CA TYR A 89 2.58 -22.37 -0.11
C TYR A 89 3.78 -22.94 0.63
N SER A 90 4.96 -22.50 0.23
CA SER A 90 6.24 -22.80 0.88
C SER A 90 7.04 -21.52 1.14
N THR A 91 8.15 -21.63 1.86
CA THR A 91 9.06 -20.49 2.09
C THR A 91 9.70 -19.94 0.81
N ALA A 92 9.64 -20.67 -0.30
CA ALA A 92 10.10 -20.22 -1.62
C ALA A 92 8.99 -19.58 -2.46
N ASP A 93 7.78 -19.41 -1.91
CA ASP A 93 6.66 -18.83 -2.64
C ASP A 93 6.97 -17.37 -3.04
N PRO A 94 6.70 -16.99 -4.31
CA PRO A 94 6.98 -15.65 -4.81
C PRO A 94 6.31 -14.52 -4.03
N TYR A 95 5.12 -14.75 -3.47
CA TYR A 95 4.45 -13.75 -2.64
C TYR A 95 5.20 -13.50 -1.34
N VAL A 96 5.67 -14.57 -0.67
CA VAL A 96 6.47 -14.46 0.55
C VAL A 96 7.72 -13.62 0.30
N LYS A 97 8.42 -13.90 -0.80
CA LYS A 97 9.59 -13.12 -1.23
C LYS A 97 9.22 -11.67 -1.55
N LYS A 98 8.14 -11.44 -2.31
CA LYS A 98 7.67 -10.09 -2.70
C LYS A 98 7.40 -9.21 -1.48
N VAL A 99 6.72 -9.75 -0.48
CA VAL A 99 6.43 -9.01 0.77
C VAL A 99 7.71 -8.70 1.53
N TRP A 100 8.58 -9.69 1.72
CA TRP A 100 9.85 -9.51 2.42
C TRP A 100 10.72 -8.43 1.76
N ASP A 101 10.99 -8.57 0.48
CA ASP A 101 11.85 -7.65 -0.28
C ASP A 101 11.25 -6.23 -0.30
N GLY A 102 9.95 -6.11 -0.56
CA GLY A 102 9.27 -4.82 -0.62
C GLY A 102 9.32 -4.06 0.70
N ARG A 103 9.03 -4.73 1.82
CA ARG A 103 9.04 -4.09 3.14
C ARG A 103 10.46 -3.70 3.57
N TYR A 104 11.48 -4.54 3.32
CA TYR A 104 12.87 -4.17 3.61
C TYR A 104 13.39 -3.06 2.69
N THR A 105 12.95 -3.01 1.45
CA THR A 105 13.28 -1.86 0.58
C THR A 105 12.68 -0.56 1.14
N GLY A 106 11.41 -0.60 1.56
CA GLY A 106 10.78 0.56 2.22
C GLY A 106 11.50 1.00 3.49
N ILE A 107 11.92 0.06 4.36
CA ILE A 107 12.71 0.36 5.55
C ILE A 107 14.05 1.01 5.17
N ARG A 108 14.74 0.49 4.15
CA ARG A 108 16.00 1.05 3.67
C ARG A 108 15.82 2.49 3.19
N MET A 109 14.79 2.78 2.39
CA MET A 109 14.51 4.15 1.92
C MET A 109 14.26 5.10 3.08
N CYS A 110 13.48 4.67 4.09
CA CYS A 110 13.27 5.47 5.29
C CYS A 110 14.57 5.71 6.08
N ASN A 111 15.40 4.68 6.25
CA ASN A 111 16.67 4.83 6.94
C ASN A 111 17.63 5.76 6.17
N GLU A 112 17.67 5.66 4.85
CA GLU A 112 18.51 6.51 3.99
C GLU A 112 18.13 7.99 4.12
N LEU A 113 16.83 8.31 4.12
CA LEU A 113 16.37 9.66 4.41
C LEU A 113 16.78 10.11 5.83
N LEU A 114 16.51 9.27 6.85
CA LEU A 114 16.78 9.62 8.24
C LEU A 114 18.27 9.81 8.56
N GLU A 115 19.17 9.09 7.89
CA GLU A 115 20.62 9.24 8.03
C GLU A 115 21.16 10.50 7.34
N ASN A 116 20.53 10.94 6.25
CA ASN A 116 21.07 11.98 5.39
C ASN A 116 20.34 13.32 5.44
N ILE A 117 19.17 13.41 6.08
CA ILE A 117 18.34 14.62 6.08
C ILE A 117 19.06 15.85 6.65
N ASP A 118 20.05 15.64 7.52
CA ASP A 118 20.87 16.70 8.10
C ASP A 118 21.85 17.33 7.10
N ARG A 119 22.11 16.67 5.96
CA ARG A 119 22.99 17.14 4.89
C ARG A 119 22.27 18.06 3.90
N VAL A 120 20.93 18.06 3.89
CA VAL A 120 20.15 18.84 2.94
C VAL A 120 20.25 20.32 3.26
N PRO A 121 20.70 21.17 2.30
CA PRO A 121 20.90 22.59 2.55
C PRO A 121 19.57 23.32 2.74
N ASP A 122 19.59 24.34 3.60
CA ASP A 122 18.50 25.30 3.81
C ASP A 122 17.11 24.70 4.13
N LEU A 123 17.05 23.43 4.60
CA LEU A 123 15.81 22.77 4.97
C LEU A 123 15.22 23.40 6.24
N ASP A 124 14.01 23.95 6.12
CA ASP A 124 13.27 24.52 7.24
C ASP A 124 13.16 23.52 8.41
N PRO A 125 13.46 23.93 9.67
CA PRO A 125 13.49 23.02 10.82
C PRO A 125 12.15 22.32 11.11
N GLU A 126 11.02 23.00 10.94
CA GLU A 126 9.69 22.41 11.17
C GLU A 126 9.35 21.43 10.04
N LEU A 127 9.72 21.77 8.81
CA LEU A 127 9.58 20.88 7.66
C LEU A 127 10.44 19.63 7.81
N LYS A 128 11.71 19.80 8.25
CA LYS A 128 12.62 18.69 8.56
C LYS A 128 12.03 17.77 9.63
N LYS A 129 11.52 18.34 10.73
CA LYS A 129 10.88 17.61 11.81
C LYS A 129 9.69 16.79 11.30
N ARG A 130 8.88 17.38 10.43
CA ARG A 130 7.75 16.70 9.78
C ARG A 130 8.23 15.53 8.91
N TYR A 131 9.23 15.72 8.07
CA TYR A 131 9.77 14.67 7.20
C TYR A 131 10.37 13.50 7.99
N ILE A 132 11.06 13.79 9.10
CA ILE A 132 11.53 12.76 10.05
C ILE A 132 10.34 11.99 10.61
N GLY A 133 9.27 12.67 11.02
CA GLY A 133 8.06 12.04 11.53
C GLY A 133 7.39 11.14 10.51
N GLU A 134 7.20 11.61 9.28
CA GLU A 134 6.62 10.83 8.19
C GLU A 134 7.48 9.57 7.90
N ALA A 135 8.80 9.71 7.79
CA ALA A 135 9.71 8.59 7.54
C ALA A 135 9.71 7.55 8.66
N LYS A 136 9.67 7.98 9.94
CA LYS A 136 9.56 7.07 11.09
C LYS A 136 8.26 6.29 11.09
N VAL A 137 7.13 6.92 10.77
CA VAL A 137 5.82 6.24 10.67
C VAL A 137 5.80 5.24 9.51
N LEU A 138 6.35 5.61 8.34
CA LEU A 138 6.47 4.71 7.18
C LEU A 138 7.36 3.50 7.50
N ARG A 139 8.47 3.70 8.21
CA ARG A 139 9.33 2.62 8.69
C ARG A 139 8.60 1.71 9.68
N ALA A 140 7.89 2.30 10.63
CA ALA A 140 7.08 1.58 11.60
C ALA A 140 6.01 0.71 10.93
N TYR A 141 5.31 1.24 9.92
CA TYR A 141 4.34 0.49 9.12
C TYR A 141 4.98 -0.69 8.39
N ASN A 142 6.14 -0.50 7.74
CA ASN A 142 6.83 -1.59 7.06
C ASN A 142 7.30 -2.69 8.04
N TYR A 143 7.75 -2.34 9.24
CA TYR A 143 8.07 -3.34 10.28
C TYR A 143 6.82 -4.03 10.83
N TYR A 144 5.69 -3.32 10.99
CA TYR A 144 4.40 -3.93 11.34
C TYR A 144 4.01 -4.99 10.32
N GLU A 145 4.07 -4.68 9.05
CA GLU A 145 3.79 -5.61 7.96
C GLU A 145 4.74 -6.83 7.94
N LEU A 146 5.99 -6.67 8.34
CA LEU A 146 6.95 -7.76 8.43
C LEU A 146 6.69 -8.66 9.64
N TYR A 147 6.65 -8.12 10.84
CA TYR A 147 6.60 -8.99 12.03
C TYR A 147 5.24 -9.69 12.19
N THR A 148 4.16 -9.11 11.68
CA THR A 148 2.84 -9.76 11.69
C THR A 148 2.79 -11.01 10.81
N LYS A 149 3.61 -11.05 9.76
CA LYS A 149 3.68 -12.18 8.82
C LYS A 149 4.84 -13.15 9.11
N PHE A 150 5.96 -12.66 9.63
CA PHE A 150 7.20 -13.43 9.76
C PHE A 150 7.69 -13.65 11.20
N GLY A 151 7.04 -13.05 12.18
CA GLY A 151 7.46 -13.13 13.59
C GLY A 151 8.77 -12.36 13.84
N ASP A 152 9.80 -13.05 14.27
CA ASP A 152 11.13 -12.47 14.45
C ASP A 152 11.72 -12.06 13.11
N VAL A 153 12.22 -10.83 13.00
CA VAL A 153 12.75 -10.26 11.74
C VAL A 153 14.02 -9.44 12.03
N PRO A 154 14.97 -9.34 11.11
CA PRO A 154 16.09 -8.41 11.23
C PRO A 154 15.62 -6.97 11.46
N TYR A 155 16.06 -6.34 12.55
CA TYR A 155 15.73 -4.95 12.86
C TYR A 155 16.93 -4.04 12.69
N THR A 156 16.79 -2.97 11.95
CA THR A 156 17.81 -1.93 11.75
C THR A 156 17.18 -0.56 11.56
N THR A 157 17.84 0.45 12.10
CA THR A 157 17.49 1.86 11.93
C THR A 157 18.50 2.61 11.06
N LYS A 158 19.43 1.88 10.42
CA LYS A 158 20.46 2.40 9.55
C LYS A 158 20.50 1.70 8.20
N VAL A 159 21.13 2.33 7.22
CA VAL A 159 21.44 1.71 5.93
C VAL A 159 22.58 0.70 6.11
N LEU A 160 22.27 -0.57 5.84
CA LEU A 160 23.26 -1.65 5.96
C LEU A 160 24.12 -1.73 4.71
N SER A 161 25.42 -1.93 4.89
CA SER A 161 26.32 -2.38 3.83
C SER A 161 25.97 -3.82 3.42
N ILE A 162 26.43 -4.24 2.24
CA ILE A 162 26.26 -5.62 1.75
C ILE A 162 26.74 -6.64 2.80
N LYS A 163 27.89 -6.40 3.41
CA LYS A 163 28.47 -7.29 4.42
C LYS A 163 27.59 -7.37 5.67
N GLU A 164 27.08 -6.25 6.17
CA GLU A 164 26.19 -6.20 7.33
C GLU A 164 24.84 -6.88 7.02
N SER A 165 24.26 -6.64 5.84
CA SER A 165 22.99 -7.24 5.43
C SER A 165 23.06 -8.78 5.31
N MET A 166 24.23 -9.33 4.97
CA MET A 166 24.45 -10.77 4.92
C MET A 166 24.67 -11.42 6.30
N SER A 167 24.93 -10.64 7.34
CA SER A 167 25.27 -11.15 8.69
C SER A 167 24.26 -10.74 9.78
N ILE A 168 23.31 -9.85 9.47
CA ILE A 168 22.31 -9.42 10.46
C ILE A 168 21.39 -10.59 10.87
N ALA A 169 21.29 -10.84 12.16
CA ALA A 169 20.41 -11.87 12.70
C ALA A 169 18.96 -11.34 12.86
N ARG A 170 18.01 -12.26 13.01
CA ARG A 170 16.66 -11.93 13.42
C ARG A 170 16.64 -11.34 14.81
N THR A 171 15.87 -10.30 15.01
CA THR A 171 15.56 -9.68 16.29
C THR A 171 14.24 -10.24 16.80
N ALA A 172 14.17 -10.56 18.08
CA ALA A 172 12.94 -11.06 18.69
C ALA A 172 11.76 -10.11 18.41
N LYS A 173 10.61 -10.65 18.02
CA LYS A 173 9.37 -9.92 17.69
C LYS A 173 9.03 -8.85 18.75
N ALA A 174 9.11 -9.21 20.04
CA ALA A 174 8.83 -8.28 21.13
C ALA A 174 9.75 -7.05 21.13
N THR A 175 11.03 -7.22 20.78
CA THR A 175 11.99 -6.12 20.66
C THR A 175 11.69 -5.26 19.43
N VAL A 176 11.32 -5.86 18.30
CA VAL A 176 10.90 -5.12 17.09
C VAL A 176 9.69 -4.25 17.43
N ILE A 177 8.67 -4.82 18.07
CA ILE A 177 7.45 -4.10 18.49
C ILE A 177 7.79 -2.94 19.42
N ALA A 178 8.62 -3.15 20.44
CA ALA A 178 9.00 -2.10 21.38
C ALA A 178 9.68 -0.91 20.68
N ASN A 179 10.58 -1.19 19.73
CA ASN A 179 11.25 -0.15 18.96
C ASN A 179 10.31 0.59 17.99
N VAL A 180 9.43 -0.14 17.34
CA VAL A 180 8.41 0.45 16.43
C VAL A 180 7.45 1.35 17.20
N LEU A 181 6.99 0.90 18.37
CA LEU A 181 6.14 1.73 19.24
C LEU A 181 6.88 2.95 19.76
N ALA A 182 8.18 2.85 20.09
CA ALA A 182 8.99 3.99 20.51
C ALA A 182 9.13 5.05 19.42
N ASP A 183 9.36 4.65 18.15
CA ASP A 183 9.35 5.57 17.00
C ASP A 183 7.99 6.28 16.84
N LEU A 184 6.88 5.55 16.96
CA LEU A 184 5.54 6.12 16.89
C LEU A 184 5.25 7.07 18.07
N ASP A 185 5.67 6.70 19.28
CA ASP A 185 5.50 7.53 20.47
C ASP A 185 6.29 8.84 20.39
N GLU A 186 7.52 8.79 19.90
CA GLU A 186 8.32 9.98 19.67
C GLU A 186 7.62 10.94 18.69
N VAL A 187 7.10 10.41 17.57
CA VAL A 187 6.42 11.22 16.56
C VAL A 187 5.13 11.82 17.09
N ILE A 188 4.31 11.02 17.77
CA ILE A 188 2.99 11.44 18.28
C ILE A 188 3.14 12.44 19.41
N ASN A 189 3.97 12.13 20.43
CA ASN A 189 4.15 12.96 21.63
C ASN A 189 5.00 14.20 21.35
N GLY A 190 5.95 14.10 20.40
CA GLY A 190 6.76 15.21 19.95
C GLY A 190 6.05 16.18 18.99
N ASN A 191 4.81 15.87 18.60
CA ASN A 191 4.04 16.66 17.61
C ASN A 191 4.83 16.87 16.30
N TYR A 192 5.38 15.78 15.73
CA TYR A 192 6.12 15.86 14.47
C TYR A 192 5.18 16.02 13.27
N LEU A 193 3.97 15.50 13.38
CA LEU A 193 2.99 15.48 12.30
C LEU A 193 1.79 16.38 12.62
N PRO A 194 1.28 17.11 11.63
CA PRO A 194 0.04 17.87 11.79
C PRO A 194 -1.18 16.95 11.88
N THR A 195 -2.29 17.49 12.33
CA THR A 195 -3.60 16.79 12.36
C THR A 195 -4.31 16.83 11.00
N SER A 196 -3.95 17.76 10.12
CA SER A 196 -4.47 17.89 8.75
C SER A 196 -3.46 18.59 7.87
N TYR A 197 -3.59 18.42 6.57
CA TYR A 197 -2.77 19.07 5.56
C TYR A 197 -3.58 20.00 4.67
N ASP A 198 -2.91 20.98 4.08
CA ASP A 198 -3.42 21.79 2.98
C ASP A 198 -3.58 20.97 1.68
N ALA A 199 -4.07 21.63 0.63
CA ALA A 199 -4.34 20.98 -0.66
C ALA A 199 -3.08 20.36 -1.30
N ASP A 200 -1.91 21.00 -1.14
CA ASP A 200 -0.66 20.59 -1.77
C ASP A 200 0.00 19.38 -1.06
N ASN A 201 -0.36 19.17 0.19
CA ASN A 201 0.17 18.08 1.03
C ASN A 201 -0.87 17.00 1.38
N LYS A 202 -2.06 17.02 0.77
CA LYS A 202 -3.09 15.99 0.97
C LYS A 202 -2.52 14.58 0.70
N GLY A 203 -2.99 13.61 1.48
CA GLY A 203 -2.55 12.22 1.39
C GLY A 203 -1.28 11.89 2.15
N ARG A 204 -0.59 12.88 2.73
CA ARG A 204 0.54 12.62 3.63
C ARG A 204 0.07 12.11 5.00
N ILE A 205 0.93 11.36 5.66
CA ILE A 205 0.66 10.79 6.99
C ILE A 205 0.43 11.90 8.01
N THR A 206 -0.76 11.89 8.60
CA THR A 206 -1.14 12.77 9.70
C THR A 206 -0.81 12.14 11.06
N ARG A 207 -0.89 12.91 12.14
CA ARG A 207 -0.85 12.40 13.51
C ARG A 207 -1.89 11.28 13.73
N TRP A 208 -3.07 11.42 13.14
CA TRP A 208 -4.14 10.42 13.26
C TRP A 208 -3.81 9.10 12.58
N ALA A 209 -3.16 9.16 11.43
CA ALA A 209 -2.69 7.96 10.73
C ALA A 209 -1.60 7.22 11.55
N ALA A 210 -0.66 7.95 12.17
CA ALA A 210 0.33 7.38 13.08
C ALA A 210 -0.33 6.69 14.30
N MET A 211 -1.33 7.35 14.90
CA MET A 211 -2.12 6.78 16.01
C MET A 211 -2.91 5.54 15.58
N ALA A 212 -3.51 5.55 14.38
CA ALA A 212 -4.26 4.42 13.86
C ALA A 212 -3.36 3.20 13.59
N ILE A 213 -2.16 3.41 13.04
CA ILE A 213 -1.14 2.35 12.89
C ILE A 213 -0.76 1.79 14.27
N LYS A 214 -0.54 2.66 15.26
CA LYS A 214 -0.25 2.24 16.65
C LYS A 214 -1.39 1.41 17.25
N ALA A 215 -2.65 1.78 16.99
CA ALA A 215 -3.81 1.01 17.44
C ALA A 215 -3.86 -0.37 16.78
N LYS A 216 -3.56 -0.49 15.47
CA LYS A 216 -3.46 -1.78 14.75
C LYS A 216 -2.36 -2.68 15.35
N ILE A 217 -1.21 -2.12 15.73
CA ILE A 217 -0.15 -2.87 16.42
C ILE A 217 -0.66 -3.45 17.73
N TYR A 218 -1.30 -2.64 18.57
CA TYR A 218 -1.83 -3.11 19.84
C TYR A 218 -3.00 -4.09 19.66
N LEU A 219 -3.83 -3.92 18.64
CA LEU A 219 -4.90 -4.87 18.30
C LEU A 219 -4.31 -6.25 17.98
N PHE A 220 -3.30 -6.29 17.11
CA PHE A 220 -2.64 -7.54 16.74
C PHE A 220 -1.97 -8.24 17.93
N GLU A 221 -1.47 -7.48 18.90
CA GLU A 221 -0.85 -8.01 20.13
C GLU A 221 -1.88 -8.27 21.28
N GLY A 222 -3.17 -8.04 21.06
CA GLY A 222 -4.23 -8.24 22.05
C GLY A 222 -4.20 -7.26 23.23
N ASN A 223 -3.58 -6.09 23.06
CA ASN A 223 -3.56 -5.06 24.11
C ASN A 223 -4.79 -4.16 24.03
N TRP A 224 -5.93 -4.71 24.41
CA TRP A 224 -7.26 -4.09 24.30
C TRP A 224 -7.34 -2.73 25.00
N THR A 225 -6.69 -2.57 26.14
CA THR A 225 -6.66 -1.29 26.87
C THR A 225 -6.05 -0.16 26.02
N GLN A 226 -4.91 -0.44 25.36
CA GLN A 226 -4.27 0.55 24.51
C GLN A 226 -5.06 0.80 23.22
N VAL A 227 -5.65 -0.25 22.64
CA VAL A 227 -6.56 -0.10 21.48
C VAL A 227 -7.69 0.85 21.83
N LYS A 228 -8.44 0.58 22.91
CA LYS A 228 -9.54 1.41 23.37
C LYS A 228 -9.11 2.86 23.59
N ASN A 229 -8.01 3.10 24.29
CA ASN A 229 -7.54 4.46 24.60
C ASN A 229 -7.24 5.26 23.32
N ILE A 230 -6.48 4.66 22.39
CA ILE A 230 -6.06 5.33 21.17
C ILE A 230 -7.26 5.56 20.23
N THR A 231 -8.11 4.55 20.02
CA THR A 231 -9.27 4.68 19.15
C THR A 231 -10.28 5.67 19.71
N SER A 232 -10.52 5.69 21.04
CA SER A 232 -11.36 6.70 21.68
C SER A 232 -10.85 8.13 21.45
N THR A 233 -9.53 8.34 21.51
CA THR A 233 -8.92 9.65 21.20
C THR A 233 -9.17 10.04 19.75
N ILE A 234 -8.95 9.12 18.79
CA ILE A 234 -9.23 9.39 17.37
C ILE A 234 -10.72 9.72 17.16
N MET A 235 -11.62 9.00 17.82
CA MET A 235 -13.07 9.21 17.72
C MET A 235 -13.52 10.56 18.25
N THR A 236 -12.91 11.04 19.33
CA THR A 236 -13.31 12.30 20.00
C THR A 236 -12.62 13.54 19.44
N GLU A 237 -11.38 13.42 18.98
CA GLU A 237 -10.54 14.55 18.60
C GLU A 237 -10.20 14.58 17.10
N GLY A 238 -10.31 13.43 16.39
CA GLY A 238 -9.89 13.31 14.99
C GLY A 238 -10.77 14.02 13.97
N GLY A 239 -12.02 14.31 14.32
CA GLY A 239 -12.98 14.98 13.43
C GLY A 239 -13.48 14.11 12.27
N PHE A 240 -13.13 12.79 12.26
CA PHE A 240 -13.58 11.85 11.24
C PHE A 240 -15.06 11.49 11.39
N LYS A 241 -15.67 11.13 10.26
CA LYS A 241 -17.07 10.67 10.20
C LYS A 241 -17.18 9.60 9.13
N LEU A 242 -18.11 8.66 9.31
CA LEU A 242 -18.48 7.75 8.23
C LEU A 242 -18.98 8.58 7.04
N PHE A 243 -18.52 8.19 5.85
CA PHE A 243 -18.96 8.83 4.61
C PHE A 243 -20.41 8.41 4.32
N GLU A 244 -21.22 9.34 3.84
CA GLU A 244 -22.67 9.13 3.69
C GLU A 244 -23.00 7.95 2.74
N SER A 245 -22.26 7.82 1.65
CA SER A 245 -22.44 6.75 0.67
C SER A 245 -21.33 5.71 0.75
N TYR A 246 -21.62 4.51 1.24
CA TYR A 246 -20.64 3.42 1.22
C TYR A 246 -20.15 3.09 -0.20
N ALA A 247 -21.02 3.13 -1.21
CA ALA A 247 -20.63 2.91 -2.60
C ALA A 247 -19.70 4.03 -3.11
N GLY A 248 -20.08 5.28 -2.83
CA GLY A 248 -19.30 6.45 -3.23
C GLY A 248 -17.96 6.61 -2.51
N LEU A 249 -17.80 5.99 -1.33
CA LEU A 249 -16.53 6.04 -0.56
C LEU A 249 -15.31 5.60 -1.39
N PHE A 250 -15.50 4.68 -2.35
CA PHE A 250 -14.45 4.07 -3.15
C PHE A 250 -14.38 4.63 -4.58
N GLU A 251 -14.92 5.82 -4.80
CA GLU A 251 -14.89 6.50 -6.10
C GLU A 251 -13.85 7.62 -6.11
N ILE A 252 -13.16 7.81 -7.23
CA ILE A 252 -12.09 8.81 -7.39
C ILE A 252 -12.56 10.24 -7.09
N ALA A 253 -13.84 10.55 -7.40
CA ALA A 253 -14.44 11.86 -7.12
C ALA A 253 -14.54 12.17 -5.62
N ASN A 254 -14.49 11.16 -4.77
CA ASN A 254 -14.69 11.25 -3.33
C ASN A 254 -13.41 10.94 -2.52
N GLU A 255 -12.25 10.97 -3.15
CA GLU A 255 -10.98 10.83 -2.43
C GLU A 255 -10.82 11.91 -1.36
N TYR A 256 -10.05 11.58 -0.31
CA TYR A 256 -9.84 12.47 0.85
C TYR A 256 -11.12 12.85 1.60
N ASN A 257 -12.17 12.04 1.53
CA ASN A 257 -13.40 12.27 2.27
C ASN A 257 -13.23 12.13 3.79
N SER A 258 -14.29 12.44 4.54
CA SER A 258 -14.26 12.47 6.00
C SER A 258 -13.99 11.13 6.69
N GLU A 259 -14.02 10.02 5.97
CA GLU A 259 -13.78 8.68 6.51
C GLU A 259 -12.36 8.20 6.31
N VAL A 260 -11.62 8.73 5.32
CA VAL A 260 -10.26 8.30 5.00
C VAL A 260 -9.26 8.83 6.01
N ILE A 261 -8.53 7.92 6.68
CA ILE A 261 -7.44 8.25 7.62
C ILE A 261 -6.07 8.09 6.96
N LEU A 262 -5.91 7.02 6.15
CA LEU A 262 -4.68 6.74 5.42
C LEU A 262 -5.02 6.01 4.13
N ASP A 263 -4.47 6.48 3.02
CA ASP A 263 -4.54 5.85 1.72
C ASP A 263 -3.16 5.84 1.05
N ALA A 264 -2.97 5.00 0.04
CA ALA A 264 -1.78 5.05 -0.80
C ALA A 264 -2.09 5.91 -2.03
N GLN A 265 -1.23 6.91 -2.26
CA GLN A 265 -1.49 7.93 -3.27
C GLN A 265 -1.24 7.41 -4.69
N TYR A 266 -2.26 7.51 -5.53
CA TYR A 266 -2.19 7.37 -6.97
C TYR A 266 -2.62 8.68 -7.64
N ARG A 267 -2.40 8.80 -8.92
CA ARG A 267 -2.78 10.01 -9.65
C ARG A 267 -2.99 9.67 -11.12
N PRO A 268 -4.14 10.04 -11.69
CA PRO A 268 -4.40 9.87 -13.12
C PRO A 268 -3.25 10.38 -13.97
N THR A 269 -2.89 9.62 -14.99
CA THR A 269 -1.86 9.89 -16.00
C THR A 269 -0.40 9.91 -15.53
N SER A 270 -0.13 9.93 -14.22
CA SER A 270 1.26 9.99 -13.69
C SER A 270 1.64 8.80 -12.81
N ARG A 271 0.73 8.28 -12.00
CA ARG A 271 0.90 7.08 -11.18
C ARG A 271 -0.42 6.32 -11.13
N GLU A 272 -0.59 5.39 -12.03
CA GLU A 272 -1.82 4.61 -12.19
C GLU A 272 -1.59 3.14 -11.89
N HIS A 273 -2.68 2.41 -11.60
CA HIS A 273 -2.69 0.96 -11.50
C HIS A 273 -3.61 0.35 -12.58
N GLN A 274 -3.42 -0.94 -12.85
CA GLN A 274 -4.17 -1.68 -13.87
C GLN A 274 -5.20 -2.65 -13.28
N MET A 275 -5.60 -2.48 -12.02
CA MET A 275 -6.49 -3.43 -11.36
C MET A 275 -7.85 -3.57 -12.02
N MET A 276 -8.28 -2.59 -12.83
CA MET A 276 -9.50 -2.70 -13.64
C MET A 276 -9.47 -3.92 -14.57
N TYR A 277 -8.31 -4.25 -15.16
CA TYR A 277 -8.14 -5.48 -15.95
C TYR A 277 -8.37 -6.74 -15.14
N VAL A 278 -7.93 -6.72 -13.89
CA VAL A 278 -7.88 -7.91 -13.04
C VAL A 278 -9.27 -8.34 -12.58
N PHE A 279 -10.15 -7.39 -12.23
CA PHE A 279 -11.39 -7.72 -11.56
C PHE A 279 -12.68 -7.41 -12.34
N LEU A 280 -12.61 -6.58 -13.39
CA LEU A 280 -13.80 -6.26 -14.18
C LEU A 280 -14.24 -7.40 -15.10
N PRO A 281 -15.55 -7.48 -15.42
CA PRO A 281 -16.08 -8.42 -16.39
C PRO A 281 -15.64 -8.10 -17.83
N PRO A 282 -15.67 -9.08 -18.76
CA PRO A 282 -15.36 -8.87 -20.17
C PRO A 282 -16.19 -7.78 -20.86
N THR A 283 -17.46 -7.61 -20.48
CA THR A 283 -18.30 -6.52 -21.00
C THR A 283 -17.73 -5.14 -20.67
N LEU A 284 -17.03 -5.00 -19.57
CA LEU A 284 -16.33 -3.78 -19.17
C LEU A 284 -14.84 -3.78 -19.57
N GLY A 285 -14.37 -4.79 -20.31
CA GLY A 285 -13.01 -4.90 -20.83
C GLY A 285 -12.03 -5.59 -19.90
N GLY A 286 -12.48 -6.16 -18.78
CA GLY A 286 -11.64 -6.87 -17.81
C GLY A 286 -11.44 -8.36 -18.15
N TYR A 287 -10.57 -9.02 -17.38
CA TYR A 287 -10.24 -10.45 -17.50
C TYR A 287 -10.65 -11.27 -16.28
N SER A 288 -11.27 -10.64 -15.29
CA SER A 288 -11.77 -11.28 -14.05
C SER A 288 -10.81 -12.31 -13.45
N GLN A 289 -9.57 -11.95 -13.26
CA GLN A 289 -8.59 -12.84 -12.65
C GLN A 289 -8.85 -13.06 -11.17
N LEU A 290 -9.38 -12.03 -10.50
CA LEU A 290 -9.82 -12.07 -9.11
C LEU A 290 -11.34 -11.95 -9.07
N SER A 291 -12.00 -12.89 -8.40
CA SER A 291 -13.47 -12.98 -8.34
C SER A 291 -13.95 -13.20 -6.91
N PRO A 292 -15.02 -12.52 -6.46
CA PRO A 292 -15.64 -12.79 -5.16
C PRO A 292 -16.12 -14.24 -5.04
N LEU A 293 -15.97 -14.83 -3.85
CA LEU A 293 -16.52 -16.13 -3.53
C LEU A 293 -17.98 -16.04 -3.06
N GLN A 294 -18.70 -17.18 -3.11
CA GLN A 294 -20.07 -17.30 -2.61
C GLN A 294 -20.13 -16.99 -1.11
N GLU A 295 -19.09 -17.38 -0.35
CA GLU A 295 -18.98 -17.15 1.08
C GLU A 295 -19.03 -15.65 1.42
N LEU A 296 -18.35 -14.81 0.63
CA LEU A 296 -18.46 -13.36 0.78
C LEU A 296 -19.88 -12.87 0.51
N VAL A 297 -20.53 -13.36 -0.56
CA VAL A 297 -21.90 -12.96 -0.90
C VAL A 297 -22.88 -13.39 0.20
N ASP A 298 -22.71 -14.59 0.74
CA ASP A 298 -23.55 -15.13 1.81
C ASP A 298 -23.36 -14.38 3.13
N SER A 299 -22.19 -13.82 3.39
CA SER A 299 -21.89 -13.07 4.63
C SER A 299 -22.67 -11.78 4.78
N TYR A 300 -23.14 -11.18 3.68
CA TYR A 300 -24.02 -10.03 3.76
C TYR A 300 -25.39 -10.43 4.33
N ILE A 301 -25.83 -9.77 5.38
CA ILE A 301 -27.10 -10.05 6.05
C ILE A 301 -28.29 -9.50 5.27
N MET A 302 -29.48 -9.87 5.67
CA MET A 302 -30.74 -9.30 5.19
C MET A 302 -31.00 -7.94 5.84
N LEU A 303 -31.87 -7.11 5.24
CA LEU A 303 -32.25 -5.80 5.81
C LEU A 303 -32.96 -5.92 7.16
N ASP A 304 -33.51 -7.09 7.49
CA ASP A 304 -34.11 -7.40 8.79
C ASP A 304 -33.07 -7.75 9.88
N GLY A 305 -31.78 -7.72 9.54
CA GLY A 305 -30.66 -7.99 10.45
C GLY A 305 -30.31 -9.48 10.58
N LYS A 306 -30.99 -10.38 9.89
CA LYS A 306 -30.73 -11.82 9.94
C LYS A 306 -29.76 -12.27 8.86
N THR A 307 -29.06 -13.37 9.14
CA THR A 307 -28.30 -14.07 8.10
C THR A 307 -29.22 -14.81 7.14
N ILE A 308 -28.75 -15.14 5.94
CA ILE A 308 -29.55 -15.87 4.95
C ILE A 308 -29.93 -17.31 5.40
N LYS A 309 -29.19 -17.86 6.37
CA LYS A 309 -29.41 -19.24 6.90
C LYS A 309 -30.15 -19.25 8.23
N GLU A 310 -30.48 -18.08 8.78
CA GLU A 310 -31.13 -17.99 10.09
C GLU A 310 -32.60 -18.31 10.01
N THR A 311 -33.13 -18.98 11.05
CA THR A 311 -34.56 -19.34 11.13
C THR A 311 -35.44 -18.08 11.08
N GLY A 312 -36.41 -18.06 10.16
CA GLY A 312 -37.33 -16.94 9.96
C GLY A 312 -36.69 -15.74 9.24
N THR A 313 -35.59 -15.97 8.53
CA THR A 313 -35.01 -14.99 7.59
C THR A 313 -36.03 -14.68 6.47
N SER A 314 -35.93 -13.44 5.95
CA SER A 314 -36.68 -13.01 4.77
C SER A 314 -35.98 -13.38 3.44
N PHE A 315 -34.94 -14.22 3.49
CA PHE A 315 -34.20 -14.66 2.31
C PHE A 315 -35.09 -15.51 1.36
N ASP A 316 -35.05 -15.16 0.08
CA ASP A 316 -35.74 -15.84 -1.01
C ASP A 316 -34.73 -16.36 -2.02
N GLU A 317 -34.60 -17.68 -2.16
CA GLU A 317 -33.68 -18.34 -3.08
C GLU A 317 -33.96 -17.98 -4.56
N SER A 318 -35.21 -17.63 -4.90
CA SER A 318 -35.57 -17.18 -6.26
C SER A 318 -35.15 -15.74 -6.55
N HIS A 319 -34.85 -14.96 -5.52
CA HIS A 319 -34.38 -13.58 -5.58
C HIS A 319 -33.22 -13.33 -4.60
N PRO A 320 -32.08 -14.02 -4.76
CA PRO A 320 -31.06 -14.15 -3.71
C PRO A 320 -30.37 -12.82 -3.34
N TYR A 321 -30.53 -11.79 -4.17
CA TYR A 321 -29.93 -10.48 -3.94
C TYR A 321 -30.92 -9.42 -3.44
N ALA A 322 -32.21 -9.78 -3.36
CA ALA A 322 -33.25 -8.87 -2.87
C ALA A 322 -33.17 -8.71 -1.35
N ASN A 323 -33.46 -7.48 -0.87
CA ASN A 323 -33.50 -7.16 0.57
C ASN A 323 -32.22 -7.50 1.36
N ARG A 324 -31.06 -7.52 0.68
CA ARG A 324 -29.74 -7.72 1.29
C ARG A 324 -29.14 -6.39 1.74
N ASP A 325 -28.20 -6.46 2.66
CA ASP A 325 -27.35 -5.32 3.03
C ASP A 325 -26.88 -4.56 1.77
N PRO A 326 -27.10 -3.23 1.68
CA PRO A 326 -26.78 -2.47 0.48
C PRO A 326 -25.28 -2.49 0.11
N ARG A 327 -24.40 -2.85 1.06
CA ARG A 327 -22.98 -3.04 0.81
C ARG A 327 -22.69 -4.20 -0.13
N LEU A 328 -23.56 -5.20 -0.22
CA LEU A 328 -23.44 -6.28 -1.21
C LEU A 328 -23.39 -5.71 -2.63
N LYS A 329 -24.38 -4.92 -3.02
CA LYS A 329 -24.46 -4.31 -4.36
C LYS A 329 -23.31 -3.31 -4.61
N ALA A 330 -22.79 -2.70 -3.58
CA ALA A 330 -21.64 -1.77 -3.67
C ALA A 330 -20.28 -2.48 -3.80
N THR A 331 -20.21 -3.76 -3.40
CA THR A 331 -18.96 -4.54 -3.40
C THR A 331 -18.89 -5.54 -4.54
N VAL A 332 -20.02 -6.18 -4.90
CA VAL A 332 -20.07 -7.31 -5.83
C VAL A 332 -21.01 -7.00 -7.01
N MET A 333 -20.55 -7.31 -8.23
CA MET A 333 -21.41 -7.38 -9.40
C MET A 333 -21.95 -8.81 -9.55
N TYR A 334 -23.23 -8.93 -9.80
CA TYR A 334 -23.95 -10.20 -9.99
C TYR A 334 -24.99 -10.03 -11.09
N THR A 335 -25.59 -11.12 -11.57
CA THR A 335 -26.61 -11.12 -12.64
C THR A 335 -27.75 -10.15 -12.34
N GLY A 336 -28.06 -9.32 -13.34
CA GLY A 336 -29.12 -8.31 -13.26
C GLY A 336 -28.67 -6.96 -12.71
N ASN A 337 -27.40 -6.80 -12.31
CA ASN A 337 -26.88 -5.46 -12.00
C ASN A 337 -26.76 -4.63 -13.30
N SER A 338 -27.30 -3.43 -13.27
CA SER A 338 -27.10 -2.42 -14.30
C SER A 338 -26.19 -1.29 -13.80
N TYR A 339 -25.38 -0.76 -14.70
CA TYR A 339 -24.41 0.31 -14.44
C TYR A 339 -24.45 1.33 -15.56
N THR A 340 -24.51 2.61 -15.18
CA THR A 340 -24.33 3.73 -16.10
C THR A 340 -22.84 4.05 -16.20
N LEU A 341 -22.30 3.98 -17.39
CA LEU A 341 -20.90 4.33 -17.67
C LEU A 341 -20.70 5.83 -17.76
N ALA A 342 -19.45 6.28 -17.74
CA ALA A 342 -19.12 7.71 -17.83
C ALA A 342 -19.64 8.39 -19.12
N ASP A 343 -19.80 7.63 -20.22
CA ASP A 343 -20.36 8.08 -21.49
C ASP A 343 -21.90 8.02 -21.56
N GLY A 344 -22.56 7.66 -20.45
CA GLY A 344 -24.02 7.51 -20.36
C GLY A 344 -24.54 6.15 -20.85
N THR A 345 -23.69 5.23 -21.30
CA THR A 345 -24.10 3.90 -21.75
C THR A 345 -24.58 3.06 -20.55
N GLU A 346 -25.76 2.44 -20.67
CA GLU A 346 -26.26 1.44 -19.72
C GLU A 346 -25.69 0.07 -20.06
N VAL A 347 -25.10 -0.60 -19.07
CA VAL A 347 -24.57 -1.96 -19.17
C VAL A 347 -25.23 -2.84 -18.12
N VAL A 348 -25.76 -3.98 -18.57
CA VAL A 348 -26.30 -5.02 -17.68
C VAL A 348 -25.32 -6.18 -17.64
N ILE A 349 -24.93 -6.61 -16.45
CA ILE A 349 -24.05 -7.76 -16.24
C ILE A 349 -24.89 -9.03 -16.15
N ASN A 350 -24.52 -10.05 -16.93
CA ASN A 350 -25.09 -11.39 -16.86
C ASN A 350 -23.98 -12.39 -16.55
N CYS A 351 -23.97 -12.88 -15.31
CA CYS A 351 -22.99 -13.86 -14.81
C CYS A 351 -23.50 -15.31 -14.90
N GLU A 352 -24.70 -15.54 -15.47
CA GLU A 352 -25.29 -16.88 -15.56
C GLU A 352 -24.40 -17.85 -16.31
N LYS A 353 -24.42 -19.11 -15.86
CA LYS A 353 -23.56 -20.15 -16.41
C LYS A 353 -23.83 -20.39 -17.89
N GLY A 354 -22.80 -20.23 -18.73
CA GLY A 354 -22.89 -20.48 -20.16
C GLY A 354 -23.58 -19.39 -20.95
N GLU A 355 -23.93 -18.25 -20.34
CA GLU A 355 -24.71 -17.20 -21.01
C GLU A 355 -23.94 -15.89 -21.17
N GLY A 356 -24.28 -15.17 -22.23
CA GLY A 356 -23.78 -13.81 -22.49
C GLY A 356 -22.25 -13.75 -22.63
N LYS A 357 -21.72 -12.54 -22.43
CA LYS A 357 -20.28 -12.27 -22.52
C LYS A 357 -19.56 -12.45 -21.19
N ASP A 358 -20.30 -12.31 -20.07
CA ASP A 358 -19.75 -12.32 -18.72
C ASP A 358 -20.05 -13.61 -17.95
N GLY A 359 -20.76 -14.56 -18.60
CA GLY A 359 -21.25 -15.79 -17.95
C GLY A 359 -20.15 -16.70 -17.46
N TYR A 360 -20.35 -17.31 -16.31
CA TYR A 360 -19.45 -18.33 -15.77
C TYR A 360 -19.26 -19.48 -16.78
N GLY A 361 -18.01 -19.78 -17.11
CA GLY A 361 -17.63 -20.84 -18.03
C GLY A 361 -17.79 -20.52 -19.53
N VAL A 362 -18.14 -19.28 -19.90
CA VAL A 362 -18.22 -18.86 -21.32
C VAL A 362 -16.84 -18.67 -21.95
N GLY A 363 -15.89 -18.13 -21.21
CA GLY A 363 -14.53 -17.89 -21.69
C GLY A 363 -13.51 -17.78 -20.56
N SER A 364 -12.22 -17.73 -20.96
CA SER A 364 -11.10 -17.59 -20.02
C SER A 364 -11.13 -16.28 -19.22
N ASP A 365 -11.74 -15.25 -19.77
CA ASP A 365 -11.78 -13.91 -19.18
C ASP A 365 -13.00 -13.70 -18.27
N CYS A 366 -13.91 -14.67 -18.23
CA CYS A 366 -15.06 -14.65 -17.36
C CYS A 366 -14.71 -15.05 -15.93
N SER A 367 -15.56 -14.65 -14.97
CA SER A 367 -15.41 -15.01 -13.57
C SER A 367 -15.38 -16.54 -13.37
N ALA A 368 -14.52 -16.98 -12.46
CA ALA A 368 -14.47 -18.37 -12.03
C ALA A 368 -15.58 -18.75 -11.03
N THR A 369 -16.29 -17.77 -10.46
CA THR A 369 -17.26 -17.94 -9.39
C THR A 369 -18.67 -17.48 -9.76
N GLY A 370 -18.84 -16.77 -10.88
CA GLY A 370 -20.09 -16.14 -11.25
C GLY A 370 -20.30 -14.75 -10.63
N TYR A 371 -19.28 -14.20 -9.99
CA TYR A 371 -19.30 -12.85 -9.41
C TYR A 371 -18.13 -12.02 -9.89
N TYR A 372 -18.30 -10.70 -9.90
CA TYR A 372 -17.22 -9.73 -10.22
C TYR A 372 -17.11 -8.69 -9.12
N ILE A 373 -15.94 -8.05 -9.01
CA ILE A 373 -15.69 -6.99 -8.04
C ILE A 373 -16.26 -5.68 -8.55
N LYS A 374 -17.07 -5.00 -7.73
CA LYS A 374 -17.59 -3.65 -7.98
C LYS A 374 -16.79 -2.59 -7.23
N LYS A 375 -16.37 -2.90 -6.01
CA LYS A 375 -15.63 -1.99 -5.14
C LYS A 375 -14.34 -1.53 -5.83
N TYR A 376 -13.99 -0.25 -5.71
CA TYR A 376 -12.86 0.38 -6.41
C TYR A 376 -12.96 0.42 -7.93
N TRP A 377 -14.14 0.25 -8.52
CA TRP A 377 -14.31 0.44 -9.94
C TRP A 377 -14.35 1.93 -10.30
N ASP A 378 -13.32 2.39 -10.99
CA ASP A 378 -13.25 3.71 -11.58
C ASP A 378 -13.79 3.67 -13.02
N ASN A 379 -15.03 4.12 -13.22
CA ASN A 379 -15.66 4.12 -14.55
C ASN A 379 -15.24 5.30 -15.43
N THR A 380 -14.49 6.28 -14.91
CA THR A 380 -14.01 7.44 -15.67
C THR A 380 -12.83 7.08 -16.57
N TYR A 381 -12.07 6.03 -16.24
CA TYR A 381 -10.90 5.55 -17.00
C TYR A 381 -11.15 4.25 -17.75
N ARG A 382 -12.41 3.92 -18.02
CA ARG A 382 -12.82 2.67 -18.67
C ARG A 382 -12.07 2.35 -19.96
N ALA A 383 -11.85 3.34 -20.83
CA ALA A 383 -11.25 3.12 -22.15
C ALA A 383 -9.81 2.57 -22.08
N THR A 384 -9.06 2.92 -21.06
CA THR A 384 -7.66 2.50 -20.85
C THR A 384 -7.52 1.43 -19.79
N LEU A 385 -8.55 1.21 -18.94
CA LEU A 385 -8.53 0.37 -17.75
C LEU A 385 -7.39 0.69 -16.75
N TYR A 386 -6.74 1.83 -16.90
CA TYR A 386 -5.84 2.40 -15.91
C TYR A 386 -6.63 3.33 -15.00
N SER A 387 -6.28 3.37 -13.73
CA SER A 387 -6.91 4.25 -12.75
C SER A 387 -5.88 4.88 -11.81
N GLY A 388 -6.12 6.13 -11.47
CA GLY A 388 -5.41 6.84 -10.43
C GLY A 388 -6.12 6.79 -9.08
N LEU A 389 -7.07 5.88 -8.89
CA LEU A 389 -7.85 5.75 -7.66
C LEU A 389 -7.00 5.24 -6.50
N ASN A 390 -7.05 5.93 -5.36
CA ASN A 390 -6.31 5.60 -4.15
C ASN A 390 -6.90 4.37 -3.42
N PRO A 391 -6.11 3.32 -3.12
CA PRO A 391 -6.55 2.30 -2.17
C PRO A 391 -6.52 2.86 -0.75
N ILE A 392 -7.62 2.73 -0.05
CA ILE A 392 -7.75 3.13 1.36
C ILE A 392 -7.12 2.06 2.25
N LEU A 393 -6.13 2.42 3.04
CA LEU A 393 -5.42 1.52 3.95
C LEU A 393 -6.04 1.50 5.35
N ILE A 394 -6.47 2.67 5.83
CA ILE A 394 -7.15 2.83 7.12
C ILE A 394 -8.27 3.85 6.96
N ARG A 395 -9.47 3.48 7.39
CA ARG A 395 -10.63 4.36 7.41
C ARG A 395 -11.28 4.42 8.79
N TYR A 396 -12.11 5.42 9.02
CA TYR A 396 -12.75 5.64 10.32
C TYR A 396 -13.60 4.46 10.79
N ALA A 397 -14.21 3.71 9.86
CA ALA A 397 -14.91 2.46 10.19
C ALA A 397 -13.99 1.44 10.87
N ASP A 398 -12.69 1.36 10.49
CA ASP A 398 -11.72 0.49 11.16
C ASP A 398 -11.51 0.91 12.60
N ILE A 399 -11.44 2.23 12.87
CA ILE A 399 -11.31 2.77 14.23
C ILE A 399 -12.51 2.40 15.09
N LEU A 400 -13.73 2.52 14.54
CA LEU A 400 -14.96 2.15 15.24
C LEU A 400 -15.00 0.66 15.57
N LEU A 401 -14.61 -0.21 14.63
CA LEU A 401 -14.58 -1.66 14.81
C LEU A 401 -13.51 -2.09 15.81
N MET A 402 -12.29 -1.52 15.72
CA MET A 402 -11.22 -1.77 16.70
C MET A 402 -11.63 -1.33 18.11
N ASN A 403 -12.33 -0.20 18.24
CA ASN A 403 -12.85 0.26 19.53
C ASN A 403 -13.91 -0.69 20.09
N ALA A 404 -14.85 -1.14 19.23
CA ALA A 404 -15.90 -2.07 19.62
C ALA A 404 -15.33 -3.44 20.07
N GLU A 405 -14.30 -3.93 19.38
CA GLU A 405 -13.62 -5.19 19.75
C GLU A 405 -12.86 -5.06 21.08
N ALA A 406 -12.35 -3.87 21.40
CA ALA A 406 -11.59 -3.59 22.61
C ALA A 406 -12.46 -3.28 23.86
N LEU A 407 -13.77 -3.13 23.70
CA LEU A 407 -14.73 -2.84 24.78
C LEU A 407 -15.20 -4.12 25.47
#